data_c78dc739c6f6d98c5a10365c8a6bbb1c
#
_entry.id   c78dc739c6f6d98c5a10365c8a6bbb1c
#
_cell.length_a   1.000
_cell.length_b   1.000
_cell.length_c   1.000
_cell.angle_alpha   90.00
_cell.angle_beta   90.00
_cell.angle_gamma   90.00
#
_symmetry.space_group_name_H-M   'P 1'
#
loop_
_entity.id
_entity.type
_entity.pdbx_description
1 polymer ?
#
loop_
_entity_poly.entity_id
_entity_poly.type
_entity_poly.pdbx_seq_one_letter_code
_entity_poly.pdbx_strand_id
1 'polypeptide(L)'
;MSYLNSVTLIGFVGSDPRQYQAKRKGAKMTVLSVATRHSWKNAQDEWISKTEWHRIAIFRPQLAEQVAESVKKGSHIAVTGDLVSSTYERPSGKSKKSAPTKITSWSIRANTVRKLDRREAEPEATASGSNASSRASEPSDATPF
;
A
#
# COMPACT_ATOMS: atom_id res chain seq x y z
N MET A 1 -33.91 1.48 -3.43
CA MET A 1 -32.95 2.35 -2.72
C MET A 1 -31.55 1.86 -3.00
N SER A 2 -30.67 2.77 -3.36
CA SER A 2 -29.26 2.43 -3.63
C SER A 2 -28.38 2.96 -2.49
N TYR A 3 -27.47 2.13 -2.02
CA TYR A 3 -26.48 2.51 -1.02
C TYR A 3 -25.09 2.36 -1.62
N LEU A 4 -24.22 3.32 -1.37
CA LEU A 4 -22.82 3.29 -1.79
C LEU A 4 -21.90 3.46 -0.59
N ASN A 5 -20.98 2.53 -0.42
CA ASN A 5 -19.88 2.60 0.53
C ASN A 5 -18.60 2.22 -0.21
N SER A 6 -17.79 3.19 -0.55
CA SER A 6 -16.56 2.97 -1.30
C SER A 6 -15.47 3.91 -0.81
N VAL A 7 -14.32 3.35 -0.54
CA VAL A 7 -13.11 4.09 -0.15
C VAL A 7 -11.99 3.70 -1.09
N THR A 8 -11.32 4.68 -1.64
CA THR A 8 -10.10 4.50 -2.43
C THR A 8 -8.95 5.26 -1.78
N LEU A 9 -7.87 4.56 -1.50
CA LEU A 9 -6.66 5.12 -0.92
C LEU A 9 -5.47 4.82 -1.80
N ILE A 10 -4.60 5.82 -1.94
CA ILE A 10 -3.26 5.65 -2.52
C ILE A 10 -2.27 6.12 -1.47
N GLY A 11 -1.34 5.28 -1.08
CA GLY A 11 -0.40 5.60 -0.02
C GLY A 11 0.70 4.56 0.14
N PHE A 12 1.48 4.74 1.19
CA PHE A 12 2.61 3.88 1.49
C PHE A 12 2.30 2.94 2.66
N VAL A 13 2.77 1.71 2.56
CA VAL A 13 2.62 0.70 3.61
C VAL A 13 3.60 1.00 4.74
N GLY A 14 3.08 1.14 5.95
CA GLY A 14 3.88 1.52 7.12
C GLY A 14 4.57 0.37 7.83
N SER A 15 4.09 -0.85 7.64
CA SER A 15 4.65 -2.06 8.24
C SER A 15 4.36 -3.26 7.35
N ASP A 16 5.18 -4.31 7.48
CA ASP A 16 4.93 -5.54 6.75
C ASP A 16 3.54 -6.11 7.03
N PRO A 17 2.88 -6.72 6.04
CA PRO A 17 1.57 -7.32 6.20
C PRO A 17 1.55 -8.34 7.33
N ARG A 18 0.54 -8.28 8.16
CA ARG A 18 0.32 -9.26 9.23
C ARG A 18 -0.80 -10.21 8.84
N GLN A 19 -0.49 -11.49 8.86
CA GLN A 19 -1.48 -12.54 8.65
C GLN A 19 -2.08 -12.99 9.97
N TYR A 20 -3.38 -13.10 10.00
CA TYR A 20 -4.14 -13.66 11.11
C TYR A 20 -4.96 -14.83 10.63
N GLN A 21 -5.01 -15.87 11.43
CA GLN A 21 -5.91 -16.98 11.20
C GLN A 21 -7.15 -16.81 12.07
N ALA A 22 -8.31 -16.73 11.44
CA ALA A 22 -9.56 -16.67 12.18
C ALA A 22 -9.78 -17.98 12.95
N LYS A 23 -10.10 -17.89 14.24
CA LYS A 23 -10.35 -19.05 15.11
C LYS A 23 -11.51 -19.93 14.61
N ARG A 24 -12.44 -19.37 13.86
CA ARG A 24 -13.52 -20.10 13.19
C ARG A 24 -13.18 -20.27 11.72
N LYS A 25 -13.19 -21.51 11.21
CA LYS A 25 -13.04 -21.92 9.80
C LYS A 25 -11.65 -21.75 9.16
N GLY A 26 -10.58 -21.52 9.91
CA GLY A 26 -9.24 -21.46 9.32
C GLY A 26 -9.02 -20.38 8.25
N ALA A 27 -9.96 -19.43 8.13
CA ALA A 27 -9.83 -18.35 7.15
C ALA A 27 -8.65 -17.45 7.51
N LYS A 28 -7.74 -17.31 6.58
CA LYS A 28 -6.61 -16.38 6.70
C LYS A 28 -7.07 -14.98 6.34
N MET A 29 -6.67 -14.02 7.13
CA MET A 29 -6.90 -12.60 6.86
C MET A 29 -5.57 -11.87 6.96
N THR A 30 -5.37 -10.89 6.08
CA THR A 30 -4.17 -10.05 6.10
C THR A 30 -4.54 -8.62 6.51
N VAL A 31 -3.77 -8.02 7.38
CA VAL A 31 -3.96 -6.65 7.84
C VAL A 31 -2.75 -5.81 7.45
N LEU A 32 -3.01 -4.64 6.88
CA LEU A 32 -2.03 -3.63 6.50
C LEU A 32 -2.30 -2.32 7.23
N SER A 33 -1.24 -1.54 7.38
CA SER A 33 -1.32 -0.13 7.73
C SER A 33 -0.84 0.71 6.55
N VAL A 34 -1.68 1.62 6.07
CA VAL A 34 -1.38 2.48 4.93
C VAL A 34 -1.41 3.93 5.36
N ALA A 35 -0.35 4.66 5.03
CA ALA A 35 -0.21 6.07 5.28
C ALA A 35 -0.65 6.89 4.07
N THR A 36 -1.52 7.86 4.30
CA THR A 36 -1.82 8.93 3.36
C THR A 36 -1.39 10.26 3.94
N ARG A 37 -0.87 11.15 3.12
CA ARG A 37 -0.40 12.46 3.54
C ARG A 37 -1.30 13.55 2.97
N HIS A 38 -1.72 14.45 3.83
CA HIS A 38 -2.43 15.65 3.46
C HIS A 38 -1.60 16.87 3.84
N SER A 39 -1.52 17.85 2.93
CA SER A 39 -0.76 19.08 3.15
C SER A 39 -1.64 20.28 2.83
N TRP A 40 -1.53 21.30 3.66
CA TRP A 40 -2.27 22.55 3.49
C TRP A 40 -1.43 23.73 4.00
N LYS A 41 -1.83 24.93 3.63
CA LYS A 41 -1.25 26.15 4.18
C LYS A 41 -2.03 26.61 5.40
N ASN A 42 -1.31 27.02 6.45
CA ASN A 42 -1.92 27.64 7.63
C ASN A 42 -2.18 29.14 7.42
N ALA A 43 -2.70 29.82 8.44
CA ALA A 43 -2.96 31.25 8.39
C ALA A 43 -1.70 32.13 8.24
N GLN A 44 -0.52 31.59 8.54
CA GLN A 44 0.78 32.23 8.39
C GLN A 44 1.46 31.91 7.05
N ASP A 45 0.71 31.33 6.08
CA ASP A 45 1.20 30.90 4.76
C ASP A 45 2.31 29.84 4.80
N GLU A 46 2.41 29.09 5.89
CA GLU A 46 3.34 27.99 6.05
C GLU A 46 2.70 26.66 5.65
N TRP A 47 3.46 25.80 4.99
CA TRP A 47 3.00 24.46 4.66
C TRP A 47 3.03 23.55 5.86
N ILE A 48 1.84 23.04 6.21
CA ILE A 48 1.66 22.01 7.23
C ILE A 48 1.28 20.70 6.55
N SER A 49 1.81 19.61 7.01
CA SER A 49 1.44 18.28 6.52
C SER A 49 1.08 17.35 7.67
N LYS A 50 0.07 16.52 7.45
CA LYS A 50 -0.39 15.51 8.38
C LYS A 50 -0.44 14.15 7.69
N THR A 51 0.03 13.12 8.37
CA THR A 51 -0.08 11.74 7.93
C THR A 51 -1.23 11.06 8.65
N GLU A 52 -2.14 10.48 7.89
CA GLU A 52 -3.22 9.65 8.41
C GLU A 52 -2.89 8.18 8.16
N TRP A 53 -3.13 7.37 9.18
CA TRP A 53 -2.89 5.93 9.13
C TRP A 53 -4.20 5.17 9.02
N HIS A 54 -4.29 4.35 7.98
CA HIS A 54 -5.50 3.58 7.69
C HIS A 54 -5.24 2.10 7.92
N ARG A 55 -6.14 1.46 8.65
CA ARG A 55 -6.13 0.01 8.84
C ARG A 55 -6.90 -0.64 7.70
N ILE A 56 -6.21 -1.50 6.96
CA ILE A 56 -6.75 -2.24 5.84
C ILE A 56 -6.84 -3.71 6.23
N ALA A 57 -8.03 -4.29 6.12
CA ALA A 57 -8.26 -5.70 6.37
C ALA A 57 -8.65 -6.42 5.07
N ILE A 58 -8.00 -7.53 4.79
CA ILE A 58 -8.21 -8.32 3.57
C ILE A 58 -8.70 -9.69 3.98
N PHE A 59 -9.95 -9.98 3.66
CA PHE A 59 -10.60 -11.23 4.01
C PHE A 59 -10.64 -12.24 2.87
N ARG A 60 -10.43 -11.83 1.63
CA ARG A 60 -10.36 -12.72 0.47
C ARG A 60 -9.07 -13.53 0.55
N PRO A 61 -9.11 -14.87 0.63
CA PRO A 61 -7.91 -15.68 0.84
C PRO A 61 -6.84 -15.48 -0.22
N GLN A 62 -7.22 -15.50 -1.49
CA GLN A 62 -6.29 -15.29 -2.61
C GLN A 62 -5.62 -13.92 -2.58
N LEU A 63 -6.40 -12.86 -2.34
CA LEU A 63 -5.88 -11.51 -2.25
C LEU A 63 -5.00 -11.35 -0.99
N ALA A 64 -5.41 -11.93 0.12
CA ALA A 64 -4.65 -11.89 1.37
C ALA A 64 -3.28 -12.55 1.24
N GLU A 65 -3.19 -13.68 0.58
CA GLU A 65 -1.92 -14.36 0.30
C GLU A 65 -1.05 -13.57 -0.68
N GLN A 66 -1.62 -13.12 -1.79
CA GLN A 66 -0.91 -12.31 -2.77
C GLN A 66 -0.32 -11.04 -2.16
N VAL A 67 -1.08 -10.35 -1.34
CA VAL A 67 -0.61 -9.13 -0.66
C VAL A 67 0.46 -9.45 0.37
N ALA A 68 0.31 -10.52 1.14
CA ALA A 68 1.30 -10.93 2.11
C ALA A 68 2.68 -11.25 1.49
N GLU A 69 2.69 -11.77 0.26
CA GLU A 69 3.90 -12.11 -0.47
C GLU A 69 4.51 -10.91 -1.22
N SER A 70 3.67 -10.09 -1.85
CA SER A 70 4.12 -9.05 -2.78
C SER A 70 4.29 -7.67 -2.15
N VAL A 71 3.59 -7.38 -1.07
CA VAL A 71 3.60 -6.08 -0.40
C VAL A 71 4.48 -6.12 0.84
N LYS A 72 5.34 -5.12 0.98
CA LYS A 72 6.25 -4.96 2.12
C LYS A 72 6.15 -3.54 2.66
N LYS A 73 6.73 -3.32 3.84
CA LYS A 73 6.92 -1.97 4.38
C LYS A 73 7.55 -1.07 3.33
N GLY A 74 6.97 0.11 3.12
CA GLY A 74 7.44 1.10 2.14
C GLY A 74 6.85 0.93 0.73
N SER A 75 6.11 -0.15 0.46
CA SER A 75 5.44 -0.32 -0.83
C SER A 75 4.40 0.77 -1.07
N HIS A 76 4.37 1.30 -2.29
CA HIS A 76 3.35 2.23 -2.74
C HIS A 76 2.19 1.44 -3.34
N ILE A 77 1.00 1.60 -2.78
CA ILE A 77 -0.18 0.81 -3.15
C ILE A 77 -1.43 1.66 -3.34
N ALA A 78 -2.32 1.18 -4.18
CA ALA A 78 -3.70 1.64 -4.30
C ALA A 78 -4.63 0.58 -3.73
N VAL A 79 -5.52 0.98 -2.84
CA VAL A 79 -6.50 0.11 -2.20
C VAL A 79 -7.90 0.65 -2.47
N THR A 80 -8.79 -0.23 -2.87
CA THR A 80 -10.23 0.07 -2.96
C THR A 80 -11.01 -0.92 -2.12
N GLY A 81 -11.96 -0.43 -1.36
CA GLY A 81 -12.77 -1.26 -0.49
C GLY A 81 -13.90 -0.49 0.19
N ASP A 82 -14.44 -1.08 1.23
CA ASP A 82 -15.55 -0.54 2.01
C ASP A 82 -15.08 -0.09 3.39
N LEU A 83 -15.61 1.01 3.87
CA LEU A 83 -15.39 1.45 5.24
C LEU A 83 -16.29 0.63 6.16
N VAL A 84 -15.70 -0.06 7.13
CA VAL A 84 -16.43 -0.89 8.09
C VAL A 84 -16.04 -0.53 9.51
N SER A 85 -17.01 -0.58 10.41
CA SER A 85 -16.79 -0.44 11.84
C SER A 85 -16.92 -1.78 12.55
N SER A 86 -16.13 -1.96 13.57
CA SER A 86 -16.30 -3.06 14.52
C SER A 86 -16.31 -2.53 15.94
N THR A 87 -17.29 -2.96 16.71
CA THR A 87 -17.40 -2.59 18.13
C THR A 87 -17.06 -3.81 18.97
N TYR A 88 -16.14 -3.65 19.88
CA TYR A 88 -15.78 -4.67 20.85
C TYR A 88 -15.77 -4.10 22.26
N GLU A 89 -16.06 -4.94 23.23
CA GLU A 89 -16.02 -4.59 24.63
C GLU A 89 -14.64 -4.91 25.19
N ARG A 90 -14.00 -3.88 25.72
CA ARG A 90 -12.73 -4.04 26.45
C ARG A 90 -13.08 -4.24 27.91
N PRO A 91 -12.69 -5.38 28.53
CA PRO A 91 -12.85 -5.53 29.95
C PRO A 91 -12.06 -4.44 30.65
N SER A 92 -12.71 -3.69 31.50
CA SER A 92 -12.09 -2.67 32.33
C SER A 92 -11.10 -3.36 33.27
N GLY A 93 -9.84 -2.86 33.29
CA GLY A 93 -8.77 -3.48 34.09
C GLY A 93 -9.12 -3.57 35.57
N LYS A 94 -8.48 -4.48 36.24
CA LYS A 94 -8.35 -4.87 37.68
C LYS A 94 -9.36 -4.37 38.75
N SER A 95 -10.33 -3.52 38.42
CA SER A 95 -11.38 -3.08 39.33
C SER A 95 -12.71 -3.70 38.96
N LYS A 96 -13.26 -4.55 39.80
CA LYS A 96 -14.52 -5.27 39.62
C LYS A 96 -15.77 -4.37 39.53
N LYS A 97 -15.63 -3.06 39.50
CA LYS A 97 -16.74 -2.08 39.52
C LYS A 97 -16.84 -1.20 38.28
N SER A 98 -15.97 -1.34 37.30
CA SER A 98 -16.03 -0.52 36.09
C SER A 98 -16.79 -1.24 34.98
N ALA A 99 -17.80 -0.60 34.44
CA ALA A 99 -18.55 -1.10 33.28
C ALA A 99 -17.61 -1.35 32.07
N PRO A 100 -17.84 -2.38 31.27
CA PRO A 100 -17.05 -2.63 30.07
C PRO A 100 -17.12 -1.43 29.13
N THR A 101 -15.98 -0.97 28.66
CA THR A 101 -15.92 0.14 27.72
C THR A 101 -16.09 -0.38 26.30
N LYS A 102 -17.12 0.10 25.61
CA LYS A 102 -17.32 -0.20 24.18
C LYS A 102 -16.38 0.64 23.36
N ILE A 103 -15.54 -0.01 22.57
CA ILE A 103 -14.61 0.63 21.65
C ILE A 103 -15.04 0.34 20.23
N THR A 104 -15.30 1.39 19.46
CA THR A 104 -15.57 1.27 18.03
C THR A 104 -14.31 1.56 17.25
N SER A 105 -13.86 0.63 16.44
CA SER A 105 -12.73 0.80 15.55
C SER A 105 -13.20 0.78 14.10
N TRP A 106 -12.60 1.64 13.29
CA TRP A 106 -12.87 1.74 11.86
C TRP A 106 -11.73 1.13 11.08
N SER A 107 -12.07 0.39 10.05
CA SER A 107 -11.11 -0.22 9.13
C SER A 107 -11.69 -0.25 7.72
N ILE A 108 -10.83 -0.44 6.75
CA ILE A 108 -11.21 -0.58 5.35
C ILE A 108 -11.12 -2.05 5.00
N ARG A 109 -12.23 -2.63 4.58
CA ARG A 109 -12.28 -3.98 4.04
C ARG A 109 -11.91 -3.91 2.57
N ALA A 110 -10.70 -4.32 2.23
CA ALA A 110 -10.19 -4.22 0.89
C ALA A 110 -10.84 -5.22 -0.06
N ASN A 111 -11.29 -4.72 -1.19
CA ASN A 111 -11.77 -5.50 -2.32
C ASN A 111 -10.67 -5.68 -3.37
N THR A 112 -9.84 -4.66 -3.58
CA THR A 112 -8.69 -4.69 -4.48
C THR A 112 -7.49 -4.01 -3.85
N VAL A 113 -6.31 -4.55 -4.11
CA VAL A 113 -5.02 -3.95 -3.76
C VAL A 113 -4.11 -4.04 -4.96
N ARG A 114 -3.57 -2.91 -5.38
CA ARG A 114 -2.61 -2.83 -6.49
C ARG A 114 -1.32 -2.21 -6.03
N LYS A 115 -0.22 -2.84 -6.35
CA LYS A 115 1.11 -2.30 -6.13
C LYS A 115 1.43 -1.29 -7.25
N LEU A 116 1.79 -0.08 -6.86
CA LEU A 116 2.12 1.03 -7.77
C LEU A 116 3.63 1.23 -7.93
N ASP A 117 4.43 0.53 -7.13
CA ASP A 117 5.87 0.58 -7.28
C ASP A 117 6.23 0.14 -8.69
N ARG A 118 7.10 0.93 -9.32
CA ARG A 118 7.71 0.55 -10.58
C ARG A 118 8.38 -0.81 -10.34
N ARG A 119 8.03 -1.83 -11.12
CA ARG A 119 8.88 -3.01 -11.21
C ARG A 119 10.27 -2.49 -11.47
N GLU A 120 11.21 -2.75 -10.57
CA GLU A 120 12.60 -2.74 -10.98
C GLU A 120 12.64 -3.65 -12.18
N ALA A 121 12.95 -3.08 -13.35
CA ALA A 121 13.27 -3.87 -14.50
C ALA A 121 14.34 -4.84 -13.98
N GLU A 122 14.05 -6.15 -14.02
CA GLU A 122 15.13 -7.12 -13.90
C GLU A 122 16.23 -6.59 -14.78
N PRO A 123 17.48 -6.51 -14.28
CA PRO A 123 18.57 -6.16 -15.15
C PRO A 123 18.48 -7.16 -16.28
N GLU A 124 18.05 -6.70 -17.45
CA GLU A 124 18.16 -7.48 -18.65
C GLU A 124 19.61 -7.93 -18.63
N ALA A 125 19.79 -9.24 -18.49
CA ALA A 125 21.09 -9.82 -18.71
C ALA A 125 21.51 -9.28 -20.07
N THR A 126 22.44 -8.34 -20.04
CA THR A 126 23.07 -7.85 -21.23
C THR A 126 23.60 -9.07 -21.94
N ALA A 127 22.87 -9.52 -22.91
CA ALA A 127 23.40 -10.40 -23.90
C ALA A 127 24.62 -9.68 -24.46
N SER A 128 25.76 -10.14 -24.04
CA SER A 128 27.05 -9.83 -24.59
C SER A 128 27.01 -10.20 -26.05
N GLY A 129 26.59 -9.27 -26.86
CA GLY A 129 26.73 -9.29 -28.29
C GLY A 129 28.00 -8.56 -28.66
N SER A 130 29.10 -9.25 -28.55
CA SER A 130 30.33 -8.90 -29.24
C SER A 130 30.03 -8.69 -30.73
N ASN A 131 30.32 -7.59 -31.25
CA ASN A 131 31.20 -7.39 -32.38
C ASN A 131 31.06 -5.98 -32.93
N ALA A 132 31.88 -5.11 -32.42
CA ALA A 132 32.26 -3.95 -33.14
C ALA A 132 33.51 -4.35 -33.96
N SER A 133 33.36 -4.65 -35.18
CA SER A 133 34.47 -4.60 -36.12
C SER A 133 34.26 -3.45 -37.06
N SER A 134 35.09 -2.47 -36.81
CA SER A 134 35.82 -1.68 -37.79
C SER A 134 35.13 -1.21 -39.05
N ARG A 135 35.08 0.01 -39.28
CA ARG A 135 36.00 0.68 -40.17
C ARG A 135 35.67 2.15 -40.27
N ALA A 136 36.59 2.90 -39.80
CA ALA A 136 36.81 4.25 -40.27
C ALA A 136 36.94 4.23 -41.80
N SER A 137 36.21 5.06 -42.45
CA SER A 137 36.62 5.70 -43.67
C SER A 137 36.05 7.09 -43.64
N GLU A 138 36.94 7.99 -43.28
CA GLU A 138 36.83 9.35 -43.72
C GLU A 138 36.61 9.35 -45.25
N PRO A 139 35.88 10.31 -45.72
CA PRO A 139 36.46 11.12 -46.76
C PRO A 139 36.50 12.58 -46.35
N SER A 140 37.70 13.04 -46.27
CA SER A 140 38.04 14.41 -46.51
C SER A 140 37.43 14.80 -47.87
N ASP A 141 36.64 15.81 -47.87
CA ASP A 141 36.82 16.82 -48.89
C ASP A 141 36.26 18.15 -48.43
N ALA A 142 37.15 18.97 -48.00
CA ALA A 142 36.94 20.38 -47.87
C ALA A 142 36.94 20.97 -49.28
N THR A 143 35.86 21.54 -49.69
CA THR A 143 35.90 22.50 -50.77
C THR A 143 35.50 23.84 -50.25
N PRO A 144 36.37 24.80 -50.35
CA PRO A 144 36.05 26.16 -49.98
C PRO A 144 35.31 26.81 -51.17
N PHE A 145 34.27 27.48 -50.79
CA PHE A 145 33.87 28.76 -51.34
C PHE A 145 32.67 29.26 -50.54
#